data_735df2ccf2e531bdadc70d734e0bd9f6
#
_entry.id   735df2ccf2e531bdadc70d734e0bd9f6
#
_cell.length_a   1.000
_cell.length_b   1.000
_cell.length_c   1.000
_cell.angle_alpha   90.00
_cell.angle_beta   90.00
_cell.angle_gamma   90.00
#
_symmetry.space_group_name_H-M   'P 1'
#
loop_
_entity.id
_entity.type
_entity.pdbx_description
1 polymer ?
#
loop_
_entity_poly.entity_id
_entity_poly.type
_entity_poly.pdbx_seq_one_letter_code
_entity_poly.pdbx_strand_id
1 'polypeptide(L)'
;MVTIENLHFSYSRHLVFNDVSLSLEGGKIYGLLGQNGVGKTTLLKIISGLLKVSSGSCSVMNYDPAKREPGFLSELFYIPEDFVGPDITINQFAKLRGDFYPSYDANKFSRLMTDFEVNGNYKFTKLSFGQQKKAIIAFALATNTKLILMDEPSNGLDIPSKAQLRRVISQASSDETCIVISTHQVRDLENLIDPIIILDKNGVLLNESIENISRNLCFEFSPVPSESAIYSEPALGGYVVVNRNTSDQECKVNIEALFNTVLLNKEVIKDIFKK
;
A
#
# COMPACT_ATOMS: atom_id res chain seq x y z
N MET A 1 9.75 1.10 -12.14
CA MET A 1 8.27 1.25 -12.23
C MET A 1 7.82 2.65 -11.88
N VAL A 2 8.00 3.09 -10.64
CA VAL A 2 7.76 4.46 -10.18
C VAL A 2 9.06 5.06 -9.69
N THR A 3 9.37 6.29 -10.08
CA THR A 3 10.54 7.05 -9.60
C THR A 3 10.09 8.45 -9.21
N ILE A 4 10.38 8.83 -7.99
CA ILE A 4 10.09 10.14 -7.41
C ILE A 4 11.41 10.72 -6.93
N GLU A 5 11.73 11.96 -7.34
CA GLU A 5 12.99 12.62 -6.98
C GLU A 5 12.70 14.04 -6.48
N ASN A 6 13.20 14.32 -5.29
CA ASN A 6 13.14 15.63 -4.64
C ASN A 6 11.74 16.27 -4.69
N LEU A 7 10.68 15.46 -4.46
CA LEU A 7 9.30 15.86 -4.59
C LEU A 7 8.92 16.86 -3.50
N HIS A 8 8.35 17.99 -3.93
CA HIS A 8 7.70 18.96 -3.06
C HIS A 8 6.23 19.08 -3.43
N PHE A 9 5.36 19.09 -2.43
CA PHE A 9 3.93 19.27 -2.63
C PHE A 9 3.27 20.00 -1.46
N SER A 10 2.39 20.95 -1.79
CA SER A 10 1.58 21.69 -0.81
C SER A 10 0.14 21.83 -1.30
N TYR A 11 -0.83 21.69 -0.38
CA TYR A 11 -2.19 22.16 -0.59
C TYR A 11 -2.27 23.64 -0.15
N SER A 12 -2.37 24.54 -1.11
CA SER A 12 -2.34 25.99 -0.83
C SER A 12 -1.13 26.38 0.05
N ARG A 13 -1.34 26.61 1.34
CA ARG A 13 -0.29 26.98 2.30
C ARG A 13 0.15 25.83 3.19
N HIS A 14 -0.47 24.65 3.08
CA HIS A 14 -0.13 23.49 3.91
C HIS A 14 0.88 22.60 3.17
N LEU A 15 2.12 22.60 3.65
CA LEU A 15 3.19 21.73 3.15
C LEU A 15 2.88 20.28 3.53
N VAL A 16 2.88 19.38 2.55
CA VAL A 16 2.69 17.93 2.74
C VAL A 16 4.00 17.18 2.54
N PHE A 17 4.70 17.50 1.44
CA PHE A 17 5.99 16.87 1.11
C PHE A 17 7.07 17.91 0.93
N ASN A 18 8.23 17.62 1.49
CA ASN A 18 9.43 18.43 1.36
C ASN A 18 10.63 17.51 1.10
N ASP A 19 11.08 17.50 -0.17
CA ASP A 19 12.25 16.72 -0.59
C ASP A 19 12.07 15.19 -0.43
N VAL A 20 10.95 14.65 -0.94
CA VAL A 20 10.65 13.22 -0.90
C VAL A 20 11.21 12.52 -2.14
N SER A 21 12.04 11.50 -1.93
CA SER A 21 12.51 10.61 -2.99
C SER A 21 12.10 9.16 -2.69
N LEU A 22 11.61 8.44 -3.72
CA LEU A 22 11.07 7.10 -3.58
C LEU A 22 11.18 6.36 -4.91
N SER A 23 11.55 5.08 -4.87
CA SER A 23 11.54 4.19 -6.03
C SER A 23 10.71 2.94 -5.73
N LEU A 24 9.84 2.56 -6.69
CA LEU A 24 9.05 1.33 -6.64
C LEU A 24 9.33 0.49 -7.89
N GLU A 25 9.43 -0.82 -7.70
CA GLU A 25 9.70 -1.80 -8.75
C GLU A 25 8.42 -2.57 -9.11
N GLY A 26 8.40 -3.28 -10.23
CA GLY A 26 7.36 -4.24 -10.59
C GLY A 26 7.46 -5.52 -9.76
N GLY A 27 6.39 -6.32 -9.77
CA GLY A 27 6.36 -7.63 -9.13
C GLY A 27 6.29 -7.60 -7.60
N LYS A 28 6.00 -6.46 -6.99
CA LYS A 28 6.00 -6.30 -5.53
C LYS A 28 4.69 -5.71 -5.00
N ILE A 29 4.34 -6.08 -3.76
CA ILE A 29 3.18 -5.55 -3.04
C ILE A 29 3.68 -4.65 -1.92
N TYR A 30 3.77 -3.35 -2.18
CA TYR A 30 4.25 -2.38 -1.21
C TYR A 30 3.19 -2.04 -0.16
N GLY A 31 3.58 -2.07 1.11
CA GLY A 31 2.82 -1.48 2.19
C GLY A 31 3.23 -0.04 2.43
N LEU A 32 2.36 0.93 2.14
CA LEU A 32 2.57 2.35 2.43
C LEU A 32 1.97 2.68 3.80
N LEU A 33 2.79 2.65 4.83
CA LEU A 33 2.41 2.85 6.22
C LEU A 33 2.63 4.29 6.66
N GLY A 34 1.81 4.77 7.56
CA GLY A 34 1.94 6.12 8.12
C GLY A 34 0.72 6.52 8.94
N GLN A 35 0.90 7.46 9.85
CA GLN A 35 -0.20 8.03 10.63
C GLN A 35 -1.22 8.73 9.72
N ASN A 36 -2.41 9.01 10.25
CA ASN A 36 -3.41 9.79 9.52
C ASN A 36 -2.90 11.23 9.27
N GLY A 37 -3.12 11.71 8.04
CA GLY A 37 -2.72 13.06 7.64
C GLY A 37 -1.25 13.24 7.23
N VAL A 38 -0.41 12.18 7.21
CA VAL A 38 1.01 12.29 6.79
C VAL A 38 1.20 12.39 5.27
N GLY A 39 0.14 12.20 4.48
CA GLY A 39 0.22 12.34 3.02
C GLY A 39 0.11 11.05 2.21
N LYS A 40 -0.23 9.88 2.79
CA LYS A 40 -0.38 8.61 2.05
C LYS A 40 -1.29 8.77 0.82
N THR A 41 -2.52 9.21 1.02
CA THR A 41 -3.48 9.51 -0.06
C THR A 41 -2.95 10.52 -1.06
N THR A 42 -2.23 11.55 -0.59
CA THR A 42 -1.62 12.57 -1.46
C THR A 42 -0.56 11.96 -2.36
N LEU A 43 0.32 11.10 -1.81
CA LEU A 43 1.33 10.39 -2.59
C LEU A 43 0.69 9.50 -3.67
N LEU A 44 -0.32 8.70 -3.29
CA LEU A 44 -1.05 7.86 -4.26
C LEU A 44 -1.72 8.70 -5.35
N LYS A 45 -2.30 9.86 -5.03
CA LYS A 45 -2.89 10.78 -5.99
C LYS A 45 -1.86 11.42 -6.92
N ILE A 46 -0.65 11.71 -6.43
CA ILE A 46 0.44 12.21 -7.29
C ILE A 46 0.89 11.11 -8.26
N ILE A 47 1.14 9.90 -7.78
CA ILE A 47 1.52 8.75 -8.62
C ILE A 47 0.44 8.44 -9.67
N SER A 48 -0.85 8.58 -9.32
CA SER A 48 -1.97 8.36 -10.25
C SER A 48 -2.25 9.53 -11.21
N GLY A 49 -1.51 10.63 -11.10
CA GLY A 49 -1.71 11.82 -11.94
C GLY A 49 -2.97 12.61 -11.61
N LEU A 50 -3.57 12.42 -10.43
CA LEU A 50 -4.69 13.22 -9.92
C LEU A 50 -4.23 14.52 -9.26
N LEU A 51 -2.95 14.58 -8.85
CA LEU A 51 -2.31 15.77 -8.33
C LEU A 51 -0.97 15.98 -9.04
N LYS A 52 -0.65 17.24 -9.31
CA LYS A 52 0.62 17.65 -9.91
C LYS A 52 1.58 18.08 -8.80
N VAL A 53 2.84 17.68 -8.90
CA VAL A 53 3.91 18.08 -7.98
C VAL A 53 4.16 19.59 -8.06
N SER A 54 4.56 20.22 -6.95
CA SER A 54 4.94 21.64 -6.92
C SER A 54 6.34 21.85 -7.49
N SER A 55 7.29 20.96 -7.13
CA SER A 55 8.63 20.86 -7.72
C SER A 55 9.17 19.45 -7.51
N GLY A 56 10.36 19.17 -8.09
CA GLY A 56 10.88 17.81 -8.19
C GLY A 56 10.28 17.05 -9.37
N SER A 57 10.40 15.74 -9.39
CA SER A 57 9.90 14.89 -10.46
C SER A 57 9.12 13.68 -9.94
N CYS A 58 8.16 13.23 -10.74
CA CYS A 58 7.49 11.95 -10.59
C CYS A 58 7.36 11.31 -11.97
N SER A 59 7.95 10.14 -12.14
CA SER A 59 7.86 9.33 -13.36
C SER A 59 7.25 7.98 -13.03
N VAL A 60 6.26 7.56 -13.81
CA VAL A 60 5.59 6.27 -13.66
C VAL A 60 5.60 5.55 -15.00
N MET A 61 6.27 4.39 -15.08
CA MET A 61 6.42 3.64 -16.33
C MET A 61 6.94 4.53 -17.49
N ASN A 62 7.86 5.45 -17.18
CA ASN A 62 8.43 6.47 -18.07
C ASN A 62 7.43 7.57 -18.55
N TYR A 63 6.23 7.64 -17.98
CA TYR A 63 5.28 8.72 -18.21
C TYR A 63 5.41 9.80 -17.10
N ASP A 64 5.10 11.04 -17.47
CA ASP A 64 4.74 12.09 -16.51
C ASP A 64 3.26 11.92 -16.12
N PRO A 65 2.95 11.50 -14.88
CA PRO A 65 1.56 11.23 -14.48
C PRO A 65 0.64 12.45 -14.64
N ALA A 66 1.18 13.67 -14.48
CA ALA A 66 0.41 14.89 -14.56
C ALA A 66 -0.16 15.16 -15.97
N LYS A 67 0.43 14.57 -17.01
CA LYS A 67 -0.06 14.66 -18.38
C LYS A 67 -1.28 13.76 -18.65
N ARG A 68 -1.49 12.74 -17.82
CA ARG A 68 -2.63 11.81 -17.92
C ARG A 68 -2.81 11.22 -19.32
N GLU A 69 -1.71 10.85 -19.96
CA GLU A 69 -1.73 10.26 -21.30
C GLU A 69 -2.53 8.95 -21.30
N PRO A 70 -3.30 8.64 -22.36
CA PRO A 70 -4.11 7.41 -22.42
C PRO A 70 -3.31 6.13 -22.18
N GLY A 71 -2.07 6.03 -22.71
CA GLY A 71 -1.19 4.90 -22.49
C GLY A 71 -0.79 4.72 -21.02
N PHE A 72 -0.61 5.82 -20.28
CA PHE A 72 -0.40 5.77 -18.83
C PHE A 72 -1.65 5.32 -18.09
N LEU A 73 -2.81 5.91 -18.41
CA LEU A 73 -4.06 5.63 -17.71
C LEU A 73 -4.55 4.19 -17.92
N SER A 74 -4.25 3.57 -19.07
CA SER A 74 -4.61 2.19 -19.36
C SER A 74 -3.76 1.16 -18.61
N GLU A 75 -2.62 1.57 -18.04
CA GLU A 75 -1.68 0.71 -17.31
C GLU A 75 -1.71 0.96 -15.79
N LEU A 76 -2.65 1.78 -15.31
CA LEU A 76 -2.77 2.13 -13.90
C LEU A 76 -4.22 2.00 -13.42
N PHE A 77 -4.41 1.46 -12.20
CA PHE A 77 -5.70 1.53 -11.52
C PHE A 77 -5.54 2.11 -10.11
N TYR A 78 -6.34 3.13 -9.78
CA TYR A 78 -6.37 3.74 -8.44
C TYR A 78 -7.72 3.50 -7.77
N ILE A 79 -7.70 2.93 -6.59
CA ILE A 79 -8.87 2.72 -5.72
C ILE A 79 -8.78 3.71 -4.56
N PRO A 80 -9.66 4.71 -4.48
CA PRO A 80 -9.70 5.63 -3.33
C PRO A 80 -10.28 4.96 -2.09
N GLU A 81 -9.99 5.50 -0.91
CA GLU A 81 -10.55 5.06 0.36
C GLU A 81 -12.08 5.07 0.32
N ASP A 82 -12.67 6.20 -0.07
CA ASP A 82 -14.12 6.40 -0.19
C ASP A 82 -14.58 6.14 -1.63
N PHE A 83 -14.68 4.86 -2.00
CA PHE A 83 -15.26 4.49 -3.28
C PHE A 83 -16.79 4.41 -3.18
N VAL A 84 -17.48 5.19 -4.00
CA VAL A 84 -18.92 5.13 -4.19
C VAL A 84 -19.22 4.66 -5.61
N GLY A 85 -19.79 3.47 -5.74
CA GLY A 85 -20.13 2.91 -7.03
C GLY A 85 -21.33 3.60 -7.70
N PRO A 86 -21.39 3.62 -9.04
CA PRO A 86 -22.49 4.21 -9.80
C PRO A 86 -23.80 3.37 -9.68
N ASP A 87 -24.95 3.95 -10.05
CA ASP A 87 -26.25 3.25 -10.01
C ASP A 87 -26.45 2.30 -11.21
N ILE A 88 -25.48 1.42 -11.44
CA ILE A 88 -25.53 0.33 -12.42
C ILE A 88 -25.10 -0.97 -11.76
N THR A 89 -25.37 -2.11 -12.41
CA THR A 89 -24.88 -3.39 -11.89
C THR A 89 -23.36 -3.49 -12.02
N ILE A 90 -22.75 -4.32 -11.15
CA ILE A 90 -21.32 -4.55 -11.19
C ILE A 90 -20.90 -5.10 -12.56
N ASN A 91 -21.69 -6.04 -13.13
CA ASN A 91 -21.42 -6.59 -14.47
C ASN A 91 -21.51 -5.54 -15.57
N GLN A 92 -22.48 -4.59 -15.49
CA GLN A 92 -22.56 -3.46 -16.42
C GLN A 92 -21.34 -2.55 -16.27
N PHE A 93 -20.93 -2.25 -15.03
CA PHE A 93 -19.71 -1.47 -14.76
C PHE A 93 -18.49 -2.12 -15.39
N ALA A 94 -18.30 -3.42 -15.14
CA ALA A 94 -17.16 -4.16 -15.66
C ALA A 94 -17.11 -4.16 -17.20
N LYS A 95 -18.26 -4.34 -17.85
CA LYS A 95 -18.38 -4.26 -19.32
C LYS A 95 -18.05 -2.87 -19.86
N LEU A 96 -18.56 -1.80 -19.22
CA LEU A 96 -18.34 -0.41 -19.68
C LEU A 96 -16.93 0.09 -19.42
N ARG A 97 -16.29 -0.38 -18.36
CA ARG A 97 -14.96 0.09 -17.95
C ARG A 97 -13.83 -0.80 -18.45
N GLY A 98 -14.11 -2.08 -18.69
CA GLY A 98 -13.11 -3.05 -19.15
C GLY A 98 -12.47 -2.63 -20.47
N ASP A 99 -13.22 -2.01 -21.38
CA ASP A 99 -12.72 -1.57 -22.70
C ASP A 99 -11.61 -0.50 -22.61
N PHE A 100 -11.46 0.19 -21.47
CA PHE A 100 -10.37 1.14 -21.25
C PHE A 100 -9.04 0.47 -20.85
N TYR A 101 -9.06 -0.82 -20.55
CA TYR A 101 -7.91 -1.60 -20.10
C TYR A 101 -7.62 -2.72 -21.10
N PRO A 102 -6.59 -2.59 -21.95
CA PRO A 102 -6.31 -3.56 -23.02
C PRO A 102 -6.11 -5.00 -22.53
N SER A 103 -5.61 -5.16 -21.30
CA SER A 103 -5.34 -6.46 -20.69
C SER A 103 -6.48 -6.96 -19.77
N TYR A 104 -7.66 -6.32 -19.79
CA TYR A 104 -8.80 -6.72 -18.96
C TYR A 104 -9.25 -8.16 -19.26
N ASP A 105 -9.34 -8.97 -18.21
CA ASP A 105 -9.78 -10.37 -18.26
C ASP A 105 -11.13 -10.54 -17.54
N ALA A 106 -12.20 -10.69 -18.34
CA ALA A 106 -13.56 -10.90 -17.83
C ALA A 106 -13.72 -12.23 -17.07
N ASN A 107 -12.95 -13.27 -17.43
CA ASN A 107 -12.99 -14.55 -16.73
C ASN A 107 -12.28 -14.45 -15.37
N LYS A 108 -11.14 -13.73 -15.30
CA LYS A 108 -10.47 -13.41 -14.05
C LYS A 108 -11.41 -12.59 -13.15
N PHE A 109 -12.09 -11.58 -13.69
CA PHE A 109 -13.08 -10.79 -12.96
C PHE A 109 -14.18 -11.67 -12.35
N SER A 110 -14.79 -12.55 -13.16
CA SER A 110 -15.85 -13.45 -12.68
C SER A 110 -15.38 -14.38 -11.57
N ARG A 111 -14.16 -14.93 -11.65
CA ARG A 111 -13.56 -15.75 -10.58
C ARG A 111 -13.36 -14.95 -9.31
N LEU A 112 -12.75 -13.75 -9.42
CA LEU A 112 -12.51 -12.87 -8.27
C LEU A 112 -13.80 -12.44 -7.58
N MET A 113 -14.90 -12.19 -8.34
CA MET A 113 -16.21 -11.91 -7.80
C MET A 113 -16.78 -13.11 -7.00
N THR A 114 -16.56 -14.33 -7.48
CA THR A 114 -16.90 -15.56 -6.76
C THR A 114 -16.08 -15.71 -5.49
N ASP A 115 -14.76 -15.47 -5.56
CA ASP A 115 -13.85 -15.55 -4.41
C ASP A 115 -14.17 -14.51 -3.33
N PHE A 116 -14.72 -13.36 -3.72
CA PHE A 116 -15.22 -12.33 -2.82
C PHE A 116 -16.67 -12.52 -2.37
N GLU A 117 -17.36 -13.53 -2.90
CA GLU A 117 -18.78 -13.81 -2.61
C GLU A 117 -19.69 -12.61 -2.92
N VAL A 118 -19.42 -11.90 -4.02
CA VAL A 118 -20.18 -10.74 -4.46
C VAL A 118 -20.93 -11.06 -5.75
N ASN A 119 -22.25 -10.86 -5.75
CA ASN A 119 -23.07 -11.10 -6.93
C ASN A 119 -23.04 -9.88 -7.88
N GLY A 120 -22.47 -10.09 -9.07
CA GLY A 120 -22.32 -9.06 -10.10
C GLY A 120 -23.61 -8.50 -10.71
N ASN A 121 -24.75 -9.14 -10.47
CA ASN A 121 -26.05 -8.69 -10.97
C ASN A 121 -26.69 -7.59 -10.09
N TYR A 122 -26.17 -7.36 -8.89
CA TYR A 122 -26.65 -6.27 -8.06
C TYR A 122 -26.01 -4.93 -8.47
N LYS A 123 -26.80 -3.85 -8.32
CA LYS A 123 -26.29 -2.48 -8.47
C LYS A 123 -25.37 -2.14 -7.29
N PHE A 124 -24.31 -1.34 -7.55
CA PHE A 124 -23.43 -0.86 -6.47
C PHE A 124 -24.22 -0.20 -5.34
N THR A 125 -25.21 0.63 -5.67
CA THR A 125 -26.06 1.35 -4.70
C THR A 125 -26.90 0.44 -3.78
N LYS A 126 -27.00 -0.86 -4.09
CA LYS A 126 -27.72 -1.87 -3.28
C LYS A 126 -26.78 -2.71 -2.42
N LEU A 127 -25.48 -2.51 -2.51
CA LEU A 127 -24.47 -3.26 -1.80
C LEU A 127 -24.00 -2.51 -0.55
N SER A 128 -23.55 -3.26 0.45
CA SER A 128 -22.82 -2.68 1.57
C SER A 128 -21.50 -2.06 1.11
N PHE A 129 -20.97 -1.15 1.89
CA PHE A 129 -19.67 -0.52 1.60
C PHE A 129 -18.55 -1.55 1.37
N GLY A 130 -18.48 -2.58 2.23
CA GLY A 130 -17.52 -3.67 2.07
C GLY A 130 -17.70 -4.48 0.79
N GLN A 131 -18.94 -4.74 0.37
CA GLN A 131 -19.22 -5.43 -0.89
C GLN A 131 -18.84 -4.57 -2.11
N GLN A 132 -19.10 -3.26 -2.07
CA GLN A 132 -18.67 -2.34 -3.11
C GLN A 132 -17.12 -2.32 -3.23
N LYS A 133 -16.42 -2.27 -2.10
CA LYS A 133 -14.95 -2.36 -2.06
C LYS A 133 -14.44 -3.67 -2.67
N LYS A 134 -15.00 -4.81 -2.28
CA LYS A 134 -14.63 -6.11 -2.86
C LYS A 134 -14.82 -6.12 -4.38
N ALA A 135 -15.95 -5.60 -4.87
CA ALA A 135 -16.23 -5.54 -6.30
C ALA A 135 -15.24 -4.67 -7.09
N ILE A 136 -14.91 -3.47 -6.58
CA ILE A 136 -13.96 -2.60 -7.27
C ILE A 136 -12.54 -3.15 -7.22
N ILE A 137 -12.14 -3.84 -6.13
CA ILE A 137 -10.85 -4.52 -6.04
C ILE A 137 -10.79 -5.70 -7.02
N ALA A 138 -11.86 -6.51 -7.12
CA ALA A 138 -11.94 -7.57 -8.12
C ALA A 138 -11.79 -7.03 -9.54
N PHE A 139 -12.44 -5.92 -9.85
CA PHE A 139 -12.30 -5.25 -11.14
C PHE A 139 -10.86 -4.77 -11.37
N ALA A 140 -10.26 -4.05 -10.41
CA ALA A 140 -8.89 -3.56 -10.51
C ALA A 140 -7.89 -4.69 -10.77
N LEU A 141 -7.99 -5.80 -10.05
CA LEU A 141 -7.12 -6.97 -10.24
C LEU A 141 -7.34 -7.65 -11.60
N ALA A 142 -8.55 -7.58 -12.15
CA ALA A 142 -8.90 -8.14 -13.47
C ALA A 142 -8.48 -7.24 -14.63
N THR A 143 -8.14 -5.95 -14.40
CA THR A 143 -7.60 -5.07 -15.45
C THR A 143 -6.22 -5.51 -15.90
N ASN A 144 -5.49 -6.29 -15.09
CA ASN A 144 -4.09 -6.69 -15.31
C ASN A 144 -3.17 -5.51 -15.63
N THR A 145 -3.46 -4.35 -15.03
CA THR A 145 -2.61 -3.16 -15.15
C THR A 145 -1.29 -3.36 -14.43
N LYS A 146 -0.24 -2.68 -14.89
CA LYS A 146 1.10 -2.77 -14.31
C LYS A 146 1.20 -2.13 -12.92
N LEU A 147 0.34 -1.15 -12.64
CA LEU A 147 0.33 -0.47 -11.35
C LEU A 147 -1.08 -0.42 -10.78
N ILE A 148 -1.25 -0.93 -9.57
CA ILE A 148 -2.50 -0.84 -8.81
C ILE A 148 -2.22 -0.09 -7.51
N LEU A 149 -2.92 1.00 -7.29
CA LEU A 149 -2.85 1.81 -6.08
C LEU A 149 -4.14 1.65 -5.29
N MET A 150 -4.04 1.25 -4.03
CA MET A 150 -5.18 1.02 -3.13
C MET A 150 -5.04 1.89 -1.87
N ASP A 151 -5.98 2.80 -1.69
CA ASP A 151 -6.00 3.67 -0.51
C ASP A 151 -6.92 3.07 0.56
N GLU A 152 -6.35 2.62 1.70
CA GLU A 152 -7.04 2.01 2.84
C GLU A 152 -8.06 0.92 2.42
N PRO A 153 -7.68 -0.11 1.63
CA PRO A 153 -8.63 -1.07 1.07
C PRO A 153 -9.31 -1.96 2.11
N SER A 154 -8.70 -2.15 3.29
CA SER A 154 -9.24 -2.95 4.39
C SER A 154 -10.22 -2.19 5.29
N ASN A 155 -10.28 -0.84 5.16
CA ASN A 155 -11.16 -0.02 5.97
C ASN A 155 -12.64 -0.38 5.74
N GLY A 156 -13.38 -0.58 6.83
CA GLY A 156 -14.81 -0.94 6.78
C GLY A 156 -15.09 -2.41 6.44
N LEU A 157 -14.05 -3.25 6.34
CA LEU A 157 -14.20 -4.70 6.21
C LEU A 157 -14.17 -5.38 7.57
N ASP A 158 -15.00 -6.42 7.74
CA ASP A 158 -14.94 -7.33 8.88
C ASP A 158 -13.71 -8.27 8.81
N ILE A 159 -13.41 -8.95 9.91
CA ILE A 159 -12.23 -9.83 10.01
C ILE A 159 -12.19 -10.91 8.91
N PRO A 160 -13.27 -11.65 8.60
CA PRO A 160 -13.29 -12.62 7.51
C PRO A 160 -13.02 -11.97 6.14
N SER A 161 -13.61 -10.80 5.87
CA SER A 161 -13.41 -10.07 4.62
C SER A 161 -11.99 -9.55 4.46
N LYS A 162 -11.32 -9.13 5.55
CA LYS A 162 -9.89 -8.77 5.52
C LYS A 162 -9.01 -9.98 5.17
N ALA A 163 -9.29 -11.15 5.73
CA ALA A 163 -8.57 -12.38 5.37
C ALA A 163 -8.80 -12.77 3.90
N GLN A 164 -10.03 -12.65 3.42
CA GLN A 164 -10.39 -12.89 2.02
C GLN A 164 -9.66 -11.91 1.09
N LEU A 165 -9.59 -10.61 1.45
CA LEU A 165 -8.87 -9.58 0.70
C LEU A 165 -7.39 -9.95 0.52
N ARG A 166 -6.70 -10.31 1.62
CA ARG A 166 -5.28 -10.72 1.55
C ARG A 166 -5.08 -11.90 0.60
N ARG A 167 -5.91 -12.94 0.75
CA ARG A 167 -5.83 -14.14 -0.11
C ARG A 167 -6.01 -13.78 -1.59
N VAL A 168 -7.05 -12.99 -1.91
CA VAL A 168 -7.37 -12.63 -3.28
C VAL A 168 -6.27 -11.77 -3.91
N ILE A 169 -5.74 -10.78 -3.19
CA ILE A 169 -4.64 -9.93 -3.70
C ILE A 169 -3.39 -10.79 -3.94
N SER A 170 -3.00 -11.63 -2.98
CA SER A 170 -1.83 -12.50 -3.12
C SER A 170 -1.93 -13.44 -4.33
N GLN A 171 -3.10 -14.04 -4.56
CA GLN A 171 -3.33 -14.95 -5.69
C GLN A 171 -3.42 -14.25 -7.04
N ALA A 172 -3.81 -12.97 -7.06
CA ALA A 172 -4.01 -12.21 -8.28
C ALA A 172 -2.77 -11.39 -8.68
N SER A 173 -1.77 -11.25 -7.79
CA SER A 173 -0.51 -10.58 -8.08
C SER A 173 0.32 -11.36 -9.10
N SER A 174 1.13 -10.64 -9.89
CA SER A 174 2.05 -11.20 -10.88
C SER A 174 3.41 -10.53 -10.77
N ASP A 175 4.44 -11.15 -11.35
CA ASP A 175 5.81 -10.61 -11.36
C ASP A 175 5.94 -9.28 -12.13
N GLU A 176 4.94 -8.89 -12.90
CA GLU A 176 4.93 -7.63 -13.65
C GLU A 176 4.13 -6.52 -12.96
N THR A 177 3.24 -6.86 -12.03
CA THR A 177 2.33 -5.91 -11.40
C THR A 177 2.95 -5.34 -10.12
N CYS A 178 3.02 -4.03 -10.01
CA CYS A 178 3.29 -3.33 -8.76
C CYS A 178 1.96 -3.00 -8.07
N ILE A 179 1.79 -3.43 -6.83
CA ILE A 179 0.63 -3.07 -6.01
C ILE A 179 1.12 -2.21 -4.85
N VAL A 180 0.50 -1.06 -4.63
CA VAL A 180 0.78 -0.20 -3.46
C VAL A 180 -0.48 -0.10 -2.63
N ILE A 181 -0.39 -0.52 -1.37
CA ILE A 181 -1.51 -0.52 -0.43
C ILE A 181 -1.19 0.45 0.71
N SER A 182 -1.93 1.56 0.79
CA SER A 182 -1.82 2.44 1.95
C SER A 182 -2.63 1.88 3.11
N THR A 183 -2.09 1.97 4.32
CA THR A 183 -2.83 1.66 5.53
C THR A 183 -2.23 2.32 6.77
N HIS A 184 -3.07 2.57 7.75
CA HIS A 184 -2.68 2.88 9.13
C HIS A 184 -2.93 1.68 10.06
N GLN A 185 -3.58 0.61 9.58
CA GLN A 185 -3.87 -0.63 10.30
C GLN A 185 -2.93 -1.75 9.81
N VAL A 186 -1.73 -1.77 10.32
CA VAL A 186 -0.63 -2.64 9.85
C VAL A 186 -0.98 -4.12 9.89
N ARG A 187 -1.68 -4.55 10.96
CA ARG A 187 -2.08 -5.95 11.15
C ARG A 187 -2.97 -6.50 10.04
N ASP A 188 -3.72 -5.63 9.37
CA ASP A 188 -4.64 -6.04 8.31
C ASP A 188 -3.92 -6.58 7.07
N LEU A 189 -2.67 -6.19 6.87
CA LEU A 189 -1.86 -6.55 5.70
C LEU A 189 -0.63 -7.39 6.02
N GLU A 190 -0.48 -7.83 7.28
CA GLU A 190 0.61 -8.73 7.68
C GLU A 190 0.66 -9.97 6.77
N ASN A 191 1.85 -10.37 6.37
CA ASN A 191 2.14 -11.46 5.41
C ASN A 191 1.66 -11.23 3.97
N LEU A 192 1.20 -10.04 3.61
CA LEU A 192 0.84 -9.69 2.23
C LEU A 192 1.85 -8.70 1.61
N ILE A 193 2.32 -7.76 2.42
CA ILE A 193 3.13 -6.63 1.95
C ILE A 193 4.63 -6.91 2.08
N ASP A 194 5.35 -6.72 0.99
CA ASP A 194 6.81 -6.67 0.90
C ASP A 194 7.17 -5.96 -0.41
N PRO A 195 7.89 -4.83 -0.41
CA PRO A 195 8.51 -4.08 0.72
C PRO A 195 7.56 -3.22 1.58
N ILE A 196 8.13 -2.67 2.67
CA ILE A 196 7.46 -1.74 3.57
C ILE A 196 8.01 -0.33 3.37
N ILE A 197 7.09 0.62 3.15
CA ILE A 197 7.38 2.06 3.11
C ILE A 197 6.74 2.69 4.34
N ILE A 198 7.52 3.41 5.13
CA ILE A 198 7.01 4.18 6.27
C ILE A 198 7.14 5.67 5.96
N LEU A 199 5.99 6.34 5.93
CA LEU A 199 5.85 7.76 5.64
C LEU A 199 5.54 8.53 6.93
N ASP A 200 6.22 9.66 7.11
CA ASP A 200 5.95 10.64 8.15
C ASP A 200 5.85 12.06 7.53
N LYS A 201 5.50 13.06 8.35
CA LYS A 201 5.41 14.48 7.93
C LYS A 201 6.68 15.02 7.26
N ASN A 202 7.82 14.40 7.51
CA ASN A 202 9.12 14.79 6.94
C ASN A 202 9.51 13.97 5.70
N GLY A 203 8.63 13.09 5.20
CA GLY A 203 8.88 12.28 4.03
C GLY A 203 8.97 10.78 4.31
N VAL A 204 9.71 10.05 3.47
CA VAL A 204 9.92 8.61 3.59
C VAL A 204 11.01 8.34 4.64
N LEU A 205 10.66 7.64 5.70
CA LEU A 205 11.57 7.23 6.77
C LEU A 205 12.21 5.86 6.50
N LEU A 206 11.47 4.97 5.83
CA LEU A 206 11.91 3.62 5.49
C LEU A 206 11.31 3.21 4.15
N ASN A 207 12.09 2.53 3.31
CA ASN A 207 11.63 1.82 2.10
C ASN A 207 12.52 0.59 1.92
N GLU A 208 12.15 -0.52 2.59
CA GLU A 208 12.97 -1.71 2.66
C GLU A 208 12.14 -2.99 2.56
N SER A 209 12.76 -4.07 2.04
CA SER A 209 12.16 -5.40 2.03
C SER A 209 12.11 -6.00 3.44
N ILE A 210 11.16 -6.91 3.66
CA ILE A 210 11.07 -7.69 4.91
C ILE A 210 12.40 -8.43 5.18
N GLU A 211 13.02 -8.96 4.15
CA GLU A 211 14.33 -9.62 4.25
C GLU A 211 15.41 -8.67 4.78
N ASN A 212 15.53 -7.46 4.19
CA ASN A 212 16.53 -6.49 4.65
C ASN A 212 16.24 -5.98 6.07
N ILE A 213 14.96 -5.83 6.42
CA ILE A 213 14.55 -5.46 7.78
C ILE A 213 14.95 -6.56 8.77
N SER A 214 14.66 -7.84 8.48
CA SER A 214 14.96 -8.97 9.37
C SER A 214 16.45 -9.23 9.56
N ARG A 215 17.28 -8.89 8.55
CA ARG A 215 18.74 -8.95 8.66
C ARG A 215 19.33 -7.88 9.57
N ASN A 216 18.69 -6.73 9.66
CA ASN A 216 19.23 -5.58 10.40
C ASN A 216 18.58 -5.37 11.77
N LEU A 217 17.33 -5.81 11.94
CA LEU A 217 16.56 -5.66 13.17
C LEU A 217 16.04 -7.03 13.65
N CYS A 218 16.09 -7.23 14.97
CA CYS A 218 15.49 -8.39 15.63
C CYS A 218 14.35 -7.94 16.54
N PHE A 219 13.22 -8.66 16.45
CA PHE A 219 11.98 -8.42 17.19
C PHE A 219 11.76 -9.59 18.16
N GLU A 220 11.86 -9.31 19.43
CA GLU A 220 11.85 -10.34 20.47
C GLU A 220 10.82 -10.03 21.56
N PHE A 221 10.39 -11.08 22.27
CA PHE A 221 9.63 -10.92 23.50
C PHE A 221 10.57 -11.10 24.70
N SER A 222 10.55 -10.14 25.62
CA SER A 222 11.36 -10.17 26.84
C SER A 222 10.46 -10.03 28.09
N PRO A 223 10.70 -10.79 29.16
CA PRO A 223 9.96 -10.63 30.42
C PRO A 223 10.25 -9.29 31.13
N VAL A 224 11.37 -8.65 30.81
CA VAL A 224 11.82 -7.39 31.41
C VAL A 224 12.11 -6.34 30.31
N PRO A 225 11.97 -5.04 30.59
CA PRO A 225 12.36 -4.01 29.64
C PRO A 225 13.88 -4.06 29.40
N SER A 226 14.31 -3.77 28.17
CA SER A 226 15.73 -3.69 27.82
C SER A 226 16.15 -2.23 27.63
N GLU A 227 17.06 -1.75 28.48
CA GLU A 227 17.60 -0.39 28.39
C GLU A 227 18.50 -0.16 27.16
N SER A 228 19.07 -1.26 26.61
CA SER A 228 19.93 -1.22 25.43
C SER A 228 19.17 -1.37 24.11
N ALA A 229 17.86 -1.63 24.16
CA ALA A 229 17.05 -1.79 22.98
C ALA A 229 16.86 -0.47 22.21
N ILE A 230 16.74 -0.57 20.89
CA ILE A 230 16.34 0.57 20.05
C ILE A 230 14.92 1.01 20.43
N TYR A 231 14.04 0.03 20.68
CA TYR A 231 12.66 0.26 21.07
C TYR A 231 12.17 -0.86 21.99
N SER A 232 11.30 -0.50 22.95
CA SER A 232 10.63 -1.46 23.84
C SER A 232 9.23 -0.96 24.16
N GLU A 233 8.24 -1.84 24.03
CA GLU A 233 6.85 -1.53 24.40
C GLU A 233 6.26 -2.63 25.29
N PRO A 234 5.41 -2.28 26.29
CA PRO A 234 4.73 -3.26 27.12
C PRO A 234 3.80 -4.17 26.29
N ALA A 235 3.84 -5.46 26.59
CA ALA A 235 2.96 -6.47 26.01
C ALA A 235 2.43 -7.39 27.11
N LEU A 236 1.42 -8.20 26.80
CA LEU A 236 0.88 -9.13 27.79
C LEU A 236 1.97 -10.10 28.29
N GLY A 237 2.31 -9.99 29.58
CA GLY A 237 3.32 -10.83 30.24
C GLY A 237 4.76 -10.36 30.06
N GLY A 238 5.03 -9.23 29.45
CA GLY A 238 6.40 -8.72 29.25
C GLY A 238 6.47 -7.52 28.29
N TYR A 239 7.43 -7.54 27.40
CA TYR A 239 7.76 -6.46 26.49
C TYR A 239 8.06 -7.00 25.09
N VAL A 240 7.60 -6.32 24.05
CA VAL A 240 8.16 -6.45 22.70
C VAL A 240 9.36 -5.54 22.61
N VAL A 241 10.50 -6.10 22.24
CA VAL A 241 11.79 -5.41 22.21
C VAL A 241 12.34 -5.46 20.79
N VAL A 242 12.88 -4.34 20.30
CA VAL A 242 13.52 -4.25 18.99
C VAL A 242 14.99 -3.88 19.19
N ASN A 243 15.86 -4.75 18.72
CA ASN A 243 17.31 -4.63 18.78
C ASN A 243 17.92 -4.58 17.36
N ARG A 244 19.20 -4.16 17.26
CA ARG A 244 19.99 -4.48 16.06
C ARG A 244 20.16 -5.99 15.99
N ASN A 245 19.96 -6.56 14.80
CA ASN A 245 20.25 -7.96 14.58
C ASN A 245 21.77 -8.12 14.46
N THR A 246 22.36 -8.82 15.41
CA THR A 246 23.80 -9.16 15.45
C THR A 246 24.05 -10.63 15.15
N SER A 247 22.98 -11.40 14.91
CA SER A 247 23.06 -12.80 14.51
C SER A 247 22.97 -12.93 12.99
N ASP A 248 23.47 -14.02 12.43
CA ASP A 248 23.28 -14.36 11.02
C ASP A 248 21.89 -14.96 10.74
N GLN A 249 21.01 -15.00 11.73
CA GLN A 249 19.66 -15.55 11.61
C GLN A 249 18.64 -14.44 11.32
N GLU A 250 17.74 -14.69 10.39
CA GLU A 250 16.61 -13.81 10.13
C GLU A 250 15.60 -13.86 11.28
N CYS A 251 15.21 -12.69 11.77
CA CYS A 251 14.16 -12.55 12.77
C CYS A 251 12.81 -12.29 12.12
N LYS A 252 11.75 -12.90 12.62
CA LYS A 252 10.40 -12.58 12.17
C LYS A 252 10.08 -11.10 12.44
N VAL A 253 9.78 -10.35 11.40
CA VAL A 253 9.46 -8.92 11.51
C VAL A 253 8.08 -8.74 12.14
N ASN A 254 8.02 -7.95 13.23
CA ASN A 254 6.78 -7.43 13.78
C ASN A 254 6.57 -6.02 13.19
N ILE A 255 5.65 -5.91 12.23
CA ILE A 255 5.47 -4.66 11.47
C ILE A 255 4.95 -3.52 12.36
N GLU A 256 4.15 -3.80 13.40
CA GLU A 256 3.67 -2.79 14.35
C GLU A 256 4.82 -2.24 15.20
N ALA A 257 5.65 -3.12 15.75
CA ALA A 257 6.85 -2.72 16.49
C ALA A 257 7.86 -2.00 15.58
N LEU A 258 8.03 -2.45 14.32
CA LEU A 258 8.84 -1.77 13.32
C LEU A 258 8.33 -0.34 13.10
N PHE A 259 7.04 -0.17 12.87
CA PHE A 259 6.43 1.13 12.63
C PHE A 259 6.69 2.11 13.79
N ASN A 260 6.45 1.66 15.02
CA ASN A 260 6.71 2.46 16.22
C ASN A 260 8.21 2.77 16.40
N THR A 261 9.07 1.79 16.15
CA THR A 261 10.54 1.95 16.21
C THR A 261 11.00 3.03 15.24
N VAL A 262 10.56 2.97 13.98
CA VAL A 262 10.94 3.93 12.93
C VAL A 262 10.48 5.35 13.25
N LEU A 263 9.28 5.51 13.77
CA LEU A 263 8.74 6.83 14.11
C LEU A 263 9.47 7.48 15.29
N LEU A 264 9.84 6.70 16.31
CA LEU A 264 10.43 7.21 17.53
C LEU A 264 11.96 7.31 17.48
N ASN A 265 12.63 6.51 16.63
CA ASN A 265 14.09 6.38 16.58
C ASN A 265 14.65 6.66 15.17
N LYS A 266 14.18 7.75 14.53
CA LYS A 266 14.46 8.07 13.12
C LYS A 266 15.94 8.07 12.77
N GLU A 267 16.78 8.69 13.59
CA GLU A 267 18.22 8.80 13.32
C GLU A 267 18.92 7.44 13.41
N VAL A 268 18.55 6.61 14.39
CA VAL A 268 19.11 5.26 14.53
C VAL A 268 18.70 4.39 13.33
N ILE A 269 17.44 4.46 12.92
CA ILE A 269 16.93 3.72 11.75
C ILE A 269 17.60 4.18 10.47
N LYS A 270 17.72 5.50 10.28
CA LYS A 270 18.45 6.07 9.13
C LYS A 270 19.89 5.60 9.07
N ASP A 271 20.54 5.44 10.21
CA ASP A 271 21.92 4.96 10.31
C ASP A 271 22.06 3.46 9.99
N ILE A 272 21.07 2.66 10.42
CA ILE A 272 21.00 1.21 10.14
C ILE A 272 20.79 0.94 8.64
N PHE A 273 19.90 1.72 7.98
CA PHE A 273 19.51 1.51 6.59
C PHE A 273 20.15 2.51 5.59
N LYS A 274 21.19 3.25 6.02
CA LYS A 274 21.99 4.07 5.08
C LYS A 274 22.61 3.16 4.01
N LYS A 275 22.31 3.46 2.75
CA LYS A 275 22.99 2.91 1.57
C LYS A 275 24.19 3.74 1.23
#